data_76ee1191774d019ccd0ba8c2a40f492e
#
_entry.id   76ee1191774d019ccd0ba8c2a40f492e
#
_cell.length_a   1.000
_cell.length_b   1.000
_cell.length_c   1.000
_cell.angle_alpha   90.00
_cell.angle_beta   90.00
_cell.angle_gamma   90.00
#
_symmetry.space_group_name_H-M   'P 1'
#
loop_
_entity.id
_entity.type
_entity.pdbx_description
1 polymer ?
#
loop_
_entity_poly.entity_id
_entity_poly.type
_entity_poly.pdbx_seq_one_letter_code
_entity_poly.pdbx_strand_id
1 'polypeptide(L)'
;YEIVSRDWSSDVCSSDLGLLGMPNAGKSTLITAVSNARPKIADYPFTTLHPNLGVVRVGHERSFVIADIPGLIEGAAEGAGLGHRFLRHLQRTNLLLHLVDMAPFDDSVDTVAEAKAIVNELKKYDESLYDKPRWLVLNKVDMIPEEERAKRIKDFIKAYGWKGPVFEVSALTGEGCQQLCYAIQKDLDAKRQERDDQEEHDADVRFHGGDDAEEIND
;
A
#
# COMPACT_ATOMS: atom_id res chain seq x y z
N TYR A 1 -3.97 -0.80 -31.04
CA TYR A 1 -4.14 -0.28 -29.67
C TYR A 1 -2.75 0.14 -29.20
N GLU A 2 -2.42 1.41 -29.41
CA GLU A 2 -1.19 2.01 -28.90
C GLU A 2 -1.26 2.06 -27.38
N ILE A 3 -0.48 1.20 -26.74
CA ILE A 3 -0.07 1.38 -25.36
C ILE A 3 0.80 2.66 -25.41
N VAL A 4 0.28 3.76 -24.88
CA VAL A 4 1.07 4.96 -24.63
C VAL A 4 2.29 4.48 -23.84
N SER A 5 3.42 4.44 -24.49
CA SER A 5 4.71 4.15 -23.89
C SER A 5 5.09 5.36 -23.03
N ARG A 6 4.53 5.44 -21.82
CA ARG A 6 5.20 6.17 -20.76
C ARG A 6 6.53 5.46 -20.56
N ASP A 7 7.59 6.22 -20.70
CA ASP A 7 8.96 5.76 -20.59
C ASP A 7 9.15 4.98 -19.29
N TRP A 8 9.12 3.64 -19.41
CA TRP A 8 9.20 2.70 -18.28
C TRP A 8 10.56 2.72 -17.60
N SER A 9 11.51 3.46 -18.15
CA SER A 9 12.90 3.46 -17.68
C SER A 9 13.14 4.38 -16.48
N SER A 10 12.31 5.39 -16.24
CA SER A 10 12.47 6.33 -15.13
C SER A 10 11.41 6.22 -14.02
N ASP A 11 10.19 5.75 -14.33
CA ASP A 11 9.06 5.73 -13.38
C ASP A 11 8.71 4.34 -12.82
N VAL A 12 9.36 3.28 -13.26
CA VAL A 12 9.08 1.88 -12.83
C VAL A 12 9.40 1.61 -11.35
N CYS A 13 9.98 2.59 -10.67
CA CYS A 13 10.43 2.44 -9.30
C CYS A 13 9.51 3.03 -8.22
N SER A 14 8.35 3.60 -8.57
CA SER A 14 7.42 4.13 -7.57
C SER A 14 6.11 3.35 -7.60
N SER A 15 5.93 2.45 -6.62
CA SER A 15 4.60 1.93 -6.31
C SER A 15 3.84 2.96 -5.48
N ASP A 16 2.60 3.27 -5.87
CA ASP A 16 1.74 4.16 -5.08
C ASP A 16 1.36 3.52 -3.74
N LEU A 17 1.29 2.20 -3.71
CA LEU A 17 0.80 1.38 -2.60
C LEU A 17 1.69 0.18 -2.32
N GLY A 18 1.89 -0.10 -1.03
CA GLY A 18 2.52 -1.34 -0.56
C GLY A 18 1.51 -2.26 0.15
N LEU A 19 1.56 -3.56 -0.14
CA LEU A 19 0.78 -4.56 0.58
C LEU A 19 1.59 -5.18 1.71
N LEU A 20 1.03 -5.13 2.90
CA LEU A 20 1.50 -5.85 4.09
C LEU A 20 0.53 -6.98 4.40
N GLY A 21 1.00 -8.08 4.92
CA GLY A 21 0.14 -9.16 5.40
C GLY A 21 0.89 -10.47 5.54
N MET A 22 0.35 -11.36 6.38
CA MET A 22 0.89 -12.71 6.59
C MET A 22 0.99 -13.49 5.27
N PRO A 23 1.86 -14.52 5.19
CA PRO A 23 1.77 -15.50 4.13
C PRO A 23 0.32 -16.03 4.02
N ASN A 24 -0.14 -16.24 2.80
CA ASN A 24 -1.50 -16.71 2.52
C ASN A 24 -2.66 -15.76 2.92
N ALA A 25 -2.39 -14.54 3.39
CA ALA A 25 -3.44 -13.54 3.62
C ALA A 25 -4.17 -13.11 2.33
N GLY A 26 -3.64 -13.52 1.16
CA GLY A 26 -4.27 -13.27 -0.14
C GLY A 26 -3.72 -12.06 -0.88
N LYS A 27 -2.51 -11.59 -0.56
CA LYS A 27 -1.87 -10.43 -1.22
C LYS A 27 -1.79 -10.58 -2.74
N SER A 28 -1.22 -11.68 -3.22
CA SER A 28 -1.11 -11.94 -4.66
C SER A 28 -2.47 -12.13 -5.33
N THR A 29 -3.44 -12.71 -4.61
CA THR A 29 -4.82 -12.86 -5.09
C THR A 29 -5.47 -11.49 -5.22
N LEU A 30 -5.30 -10.60 -4.24
CA LEU A 30 -5.83 -9.23 -4.30
C LEU A 30 -5.22 -8.46 -5.48
N ILE A 31 -3.90 -8.51 -5.66
CA ILE A 31 -3.25 -7.87 -6.82
C ILE A 31 -3.86 -8.38 -8.12
N THR A 32 -4.05 -9.68 -8.25
CA THR A 32 -4.64 -10.28 -9.44
C THR A 32 -6.10 -9.84 -9.65
N ALA A 33 -6.88 -9.77 -8.56
CA ALA A 33 -8.30 -9.39 -8.62
C ALA A 33 -8.51 -7.93 -9.04
N VAL A 34 -7.62 -7.02 -8.59
CA VAL A 34 -7.78 -5.58 -8.85
C VAL A 34 -7.00 -5.09 -10.07
N SER A 35 -6.03 -5.88 -10.56
CA SER A 35 -5.21 -5.48 -11.71
C SER A 35 -5.93 -5.68 -13.03
N ASN A 36 -5.87 -4.70 -13.90
CA ASN A 36 -6.44 -4.75 -15.24
C ASN A 36 -5.61 -5.56 -16.26
N ALA A 37 -4.39 -5.91 -15.88
CA ALA A 37 -3.50 -6.77 -16.65
C ALA A 37 -2.91 -7.84 -15.71
N ARG A 38 -2.39 -8.92 -16.30
CA ARG A 38 -1.68 -9.92 -15.48
C ARG A 38 -0.59 -9.25 -14.66
N PRO A 39 -0.56 -9.46 -13.34
CA PRO A 39 0.52 -8.94 -12.49
C PRO A 39 1.87 -9.33 -13.07
N LYS A 40 2.81 -8.40 -13.07
CA LYS A 40 4.17 -8.67 -13.52
C LYS A 40 5.03 -8.96 -12.30
N ILE A 41 5.83 -10.00 -12.39
CA ILE A 41 6.92 -10.23 -11.46
C ILE A 41 8.03 -9.25 -11.88
N ALA A 42 8.41 -8.36 -10.97
CA ALA A 42 9.48 -7.43 -11.26
C ALA A 42 10.83 -8.09 -10.91
N ASP A 43 11.68 -8.22 -11.91
CA ASP A 43 13.06 -8.65 -11.72
C ASP A 43 13.88 -7.45 -11.21
N TYR A 44 14.02 -7.36 -9.91
CA TYR A 44 14.98 -6.45 -9.31
C TYR A 44 16.33 -7.18 -9.18
N PRO A 45 17.35 -6.80 -9.92
CA PRO A 45 18.63 -7.54 -9.98
C PRO A 45 19.40 -7.60 -8.64
N PHE A 46 18.81 -7.04 -7.57
CA PHE A 46 19.44 -6.92 -6.25
C PHE A 46 18.64 -7.62 -5.14
N THR A 47 17.55 -8.33 -5.47
CA THR A 47 16.73 -9.04 -4.48
C THR A 47 16.64 -10.50 -4.87
N THR A 48 16.70 -11.37 -3.89
CA THR A 48 16.34 -12.79 -4.05
C THR A 48 14.84 -13.00 -4.07
N LEU A 49 14.07 -11.95 -3.79
CA LEU A 49 12.62 -11.94 -3.73
C LEU A 49 12.07 -11.10 -4.89
N HIS A 50 11.13 -11.65 -5.62
CA HIS A 50 10.49 -11.02 -6.77
C HIS A 50 9.13 -10.45 -6.36
N PRO A 51 9.01 -9.12 -6.11
CA PRO A 51 7.73 -8.54 -5.76
C PRO A 51 6.74 -8.63 -6.91
N ASN A 52 5.49 -8.94 -6.59
CA ASN A 52 4.41 -8.87 -7.55
C ASN A 52 3.92 -7.43 -7.66
N LEU A 53 3.90 -6.90 -8.87
CA LEU A 53 3.37 -5.57 -9.17
C LEU A 53 2.08 -5.69 -9.95
N GLY A 54 1.08 -4.91 -9.56
CA GLY A 54 -0.18 -4.79 -10.28
C GLY A 54 -0.47 -3.33 -10.65
N VAL A 55 -0.94 -3.11 -11.87
CA VAL A 55 -1.46 -1.82 -12.30
C VAL A 55 -2.98 -1.86 -12.23
N VAL A 56 -3.54 -1.02 -11.38
CA VAL A 56 -4.99 -0.90 -11.17
C VAL A 56 -5.48 0.32 -11.91
N ARG A 57 -6.47 0.14 -12.79
CA ARG A 57 -7.14 1.25 -13.48
C ARG A 57 -8.49 1.52 -12.83
N VAL A 58 -8.75 2.79 -12.53
CA VAL A 58 -10.00 3.25 -11.95
C VAL A 58 -10.63 4.26 -12.92
N GLY A 59 -11.68 3.82 -13.64
CA GLY A 59 -12.25 4.62 -14.73
C GLY A 59 -11.36 4.67 -15.98
N HIS A 60 -11.46 5.75 -16.76
CA HIS A 60 -10.81 5.85 -18.06
C HIS A 60 -9.39 6.40 -18.03
N GLU A 61 -9.05 7.28 -17.07
CA GLU A 61 -7.80 8.05 -17.11
C GLU A 61 -6.92 7.89 -15.84
N ARG A 62 -7.41 7.15 -14.84
CA ARG A 62 -6.75 7.05 -13.55
C ARG A 62 -6.20 5.66 -13.32
N SER A 63 -4.98 5.60 -12.81
CA SER A 63 -4.36 4.34 -12.44
C SER A 63 -3.37 4.55 -11.31
N PHE A 64 -3.14 3.48 -10.55
CA PHE A 64 -2.10 3.42 -9.53
C PHE A 64 -1.40 2.06 -9.57
N VAL A 65 -0.21 2.00 -8.99
CA VAL A 65 0.61 0.80 -8.91
C VAL A 65 0.59 0.25 -7.49
N ILE A 66 0.29 -1.03 -7.37
CA ILE A 66 0.30 -1.78 -6.11
C ILE A 66 1.45 -2.78 -6.11
N ALA A 67 2.22 -2.82 -5.04
CA ALA A 67 3.34 -3.74 -4.87
C ALA A 67 3.12 -4.65 -3.66
N ASP A 68 3.35 -5.95 -3.84
CA ASP A 68 3.49 -6.88 -2.71
C ASP A 68 4.84 -6.64 -2.01
N ILE A 69 4.83 -6.60 -0.69
CA ILE A 69 6.03 -6.53 0.14
C ILE A 69 6.35 -7.95 0.64
N PRO A 70 7.11 -8.75 -0.14
CA PRO A 70 7.45 -10.09 0.28
C PRO A 70 8.46 -10.08 1.43
N GLY A 71 8.41 -11.09 2.28
CA GLY A 71 9.53 -11.40 3.19
C GLY A 71 9.60 -10.60 4.50
N LEU A 72 8.55 -9.88 4.90
CA LEU A 72 8.53 -9.24 6.22
C LEU A 72 8.48 -10.23 7.38
N ILE A 73 8.13 -11.51 7.17
CA ILE A 73 7.83 -12.45 8.25
C ILE A 73 8.87 -13.56 8.42
N GLU A 74 9.71 -13.83 7.43
CA GLU A 74 10.69 -14.93 7.51
C GLU A 74 12.12 -14.39 7.66
N GLY A 75 12.49 -13.96 8.87
CA GLY A 75 13.89 -13.67 9.20
C GLY A 75 14.49 -12.45 8.51
N ALA A 76 13.68 -11.48 8.08
CA ALA A 76 14.16 -10.25 7.45
C ALA A 76 15.11 -9.45 8.38
N ALA A 77 14.95 -9.57 9.70
CA ALA A 77 15.83 -8.97 10.70
C ALA A 77 17.19 -9.70 10.82
N GLU A 78 17.31 -10.94 10.34
CA GLU A 78 18.52 -11.75 10.44
C GLU A 78 19.44 -11.72 9.21
N GLY A 79 19.26 -10.77 8.32
CA GLY A 79 20.24 -10.47 7.27
C GLY A 79 20.08 -11.21 5.95
N ALA A 80 19.03 -11.99 5.73
CA ALA A 80 18.76 -12.65 4.47
C ALA A 80 17.68 -11.88 3.66
N GLY A 81 18.00 -10.66 3.20
CA GLY A 81 17.69 -10.39 1.89
C GLY A 81 16.59 -9.55 1.33
N LEU A 82 15.89 -8.67 1.97
CA LEU A 82 15.30 -7.54 1.22
C LEU A 82 16.40 -6.48 1.06
N GLY A 83 16.99 -6.42 -0.14
CA GLY A 83 18.09 -5.48 -0.36
C GLY A 83 17.68 -4.04 -0.04
N HIS A 84 18.55 -3.26 0.60
CA HIS A 84 18.36 -1.83 0.94
C HIS A 84 17.82 -0.98 -0.23
N ARG A 85 17.94 -1.45 -1.46
CA ARG A 85 17.39 -0.77 -2.63
C ARG A 85 15.91 -0.99 -2.82
N PHE A 86 15.40 -2.19 -2.54
CA PHE A 86 13.96 -2.48 -2.60
C PHE A 86 13.20 -1.67 -1.56
N LEU A 87 13.77 -1.53 -0.37
CA LEU A 87 13.21 -0.69 0.70
C LEU A 87 13.11 0.78 0.31
N ARG A 88 14.10 1.32 -0.39
CA ARG A 88 14.02 2.69 -0.92
C ARG A 88 12.84 2.87 -1.88
N HIS A 89 12.42 1.82 -2.58
CA HIS A 89 11.22 1.89 -3.42
C HIS A 89 9.95 1.90 -2.58
N LEU A 90 9.90 1.11 -1.51
CA LEU A 90 8.78 1.13 -0.57
C LEU A 90 8.68 2.44 0.21
N GLN A 91 9.80 3.11 0.47
CA GLN A 91 9.80 4.44 1.07
C GLN A 91 9.07 5.48 0.20
N ARG A 92 8.92 5.23 -1.09
CA ARG A 92 8.17 6.10 -2.01
C ARG A 92 6.68 5.80 -2.06
N THR A 93 6.21 4.70 -1.47
CA THR A 93 4.77 4.40 -1.41
C THR A 93 4.04 5.45 -0.58
N ASN A 94 2.87 5.85 -1.03
CA ASN A 94 2.05 6.86 -0.35
C ASN A 94 1.15 6.27 0.72
N LEU A 95 0.85 4.96 0.62
CA LEU A 95 -0.10 4.27 1.47
C LEU A 95 0.29 2.80 1.61
N LEU A 96 0.11 2.23 2.79
CA LEU A 96 0.23 0.80 3.05
C LEU A 96 -1.15 0.18 3.26
N LEU A 97 -1.42 -0.93 2.58
CA LEU A 97 -2.61 -1.74 2.80
C LEU A 97 -2.21 -2.94 3.67
N HIS A 98 -2.72 -2.97 4.89
CA HIS A 98 -2.51 -4.09 5.80
C HIS A 98 -3.60 -5.14 5.58
N LEU A 99 -3.25 -6.19 4.86
CA LEU A 99 -4.17 -7.28 4.52
C LEU A 99 -4.17 -8.32 5.64
N VAL A 100 -5.36 -8.58 6.19
CA VAL A 100 -5.58 -9.55 7.27
C VAL A 100 -6.48 -10.68 6.76
N ASP A 101 -6.07 -11.91 7.03
CA ASP A 101 -6.88 -13.11 6.80
C ASP A 101 -7.92 -13.24 7.91
N MET A 102 -9.20 -13.05 7.58
CA MET A 102 -10.31 -13.16 8.54
C MET A 102 -10.85 -14.58 8.70
N ALA A 103 -10.38 -15.51 7.88
CA ALA A 103 -10.78 -16.90 7.91
C ALA A 103 -9.54 -17.82 7.70
N PRO A 104 -8.57 -17.79 8.62
CA PRO A 104 -7.42 -18.67 8.54
C PRO A 104 -7.87 -20.14 8.56
N PHE A 105 -7.13 -20.98 7.84
CA PHE A 105 -7.46 -22.40 7.75
C PHE A 105 -7.33 -23.14 9.08
N ASP A 106 -6.44 -22.67 9.94
CA ASP A 106 -6.22 -23.19 11.29
C ASP A 106 -6.93 -22.29 12.30
N ASP A 107 -7.96 -22.81 12.95
CA ASP A 107 -8.76 -22.11 13.95
C ASP A 107 -7.95 -21.71 15.22
N SER A 108 -6.75 -22.27 15.41
CA SER A 108 -5.87 -21.90 16.52
C SER A 108 -5.11 -20.59 16.28
N VAL A 109 -5.15 -20.05 15.07
CA VAL A 109 -4.45 -18.82 14.70
C VAL A 109 -5.12 -17.61 15.33
N ASP A 110 -4.36 -16.86 16.10
CA ASP A 110 -4.79 -15.55 16.59
C ASP A 110 -4.51 -14.47 15.53
N THR A 111 -5.51 -14.16 14.73
CA THR A 111 -5.41 -13.16 13.66
C THR A 111 -5.04 -11.77 14.15
N VAL A 112 -5.40 -11.41 15.40
CA VAL A 112 -5.03 -10.14 16.00
C VAL A 112 -3.54 -10.13 16.36
N ALA A 113 -3.04 -11.21 16.93
CA ALA A 113 -1.63 -11.36 17.27
C ALA A 113 -0.76 -11.33 16.00
N GLU A 114 -1.16 -12.04 14.94
CA GLU A 114 -0.48 -12.02 13.66
C GLU A 114 -0.45 -10.63 13.02
N ALA A 115 -1.58 -9.93 13.00
CA ALA A 115 -1.65 -8.57 12.47
C ALA A 115 -0.73 -7.61 13.24
N LYS A 116 -0.65 -7.74 14.57
CA LYS A 116 0.28 -6.97 15.40
C LYS A 116 1.73 -7.33 15.14
N ALA A 117 2.03 -8.63 14.96
CA ALA A 117 3.37 -9.11 14.68
C ALA A 117 3.98 -8.49 13.42
N ILE A 118 3.21 -8.45 12.32
CA ILE A 118 3.63 -7.81 11.07
C ILE A 118 3.98 -6.35 11.25
N VAL A 119 3.14 -5.60 11.96
CA VAL A 119 3.37 -4.18 12.19
C VAL A 119 4.60 -3.94 13.07
N ASN A 120 4.81 -4.80 14.07
CA ASN A 120 6.00 -4.75 14.91
C ASN A 120 7.27 -5.10 14.13
N GLU A 121 7.19 -6.03 13.21
CA GLU A 121 8.31 -6.39 12.33
C GLU A 121 8.62 -5.26 11.36
N LEU A 122 7.61 -4.64 10.74
CA LEU A 122 7.78 -3.46 9.92
C LEU A 122 8.52 -2.34 10.67
N LYS A 123 8.16 -2.10 11.94
CA LYS A 123 8.81 -1.10 12.77
C LYS A 123 10.29 -1.42 13.04
N LYS A 124 10.61 -2.69 13.31
CA LYS A 124 12.00 -3.12 13.51
C LYS A 124 12.83 -2.99 12.24
N TYR A 125 12.17 -3.12 11.10
CA TYR A 125 12.80 -3.14 9.81
C TYR A 125 13.05 -1.74 9.27
N ASP A 126 12.05 -0.86 9.29
CA ASP A 126 12.14 0.52 8.80
C ASP A 126 11.08 1.40 9.47
N GLU A 127 11.53 2.32 10.32
CA GLU A 127 10.66 3.24 11.04
C GLU A 127 9.91 4.19 10.10
N SER A 128 10.54 4.59 8.99
CA SER A 128 9.90 5.45 7.99
C SER A 128 8.73 4.79 7.28
N LEU A 129 8.79 3.47 7.11
CA LEU A 129 7.66 2.68 6.59
C LEU A 129 6.57 2.47 7.65
N TYR A 130 6.99 2.31 8.91
CA TYR A 130 6.04 2.17 10.01
C TYR A 130 5.16 3.40 10.19
N ASP A 131 5.72 4.59 9.99
CA ASP A 131 5.02 5.88 10.15
C ASP A 131 4.09 6.23 8.98
N LYS A 132 4.17 5.48 7.88
CA LYS A 132 3.29 5.72 6.74
C LYS A 132 1.82 5.48 7.06
N PRO A 133 0.91 6.23 6.39
CA PRO A 133 -0.51 5.96 6.44
C PRO A 133 -0.80 4.49 6.11
N ARG A 134 -1.64 3.85 6.92
CA ARG A 134 -2.09 2.47 6.70
C ARG A 134 -3.60 2.39 6.67
N TRP A 135 -4.11 1.53 5.80
CA TRP A 135 -5.50 1.12 5.77
C TRP A 135 -5.59 -0.37 6.09
N LEU A 136 -6.59 -0.75 6.83
CA LEU A 136 -6.85 -2.13 7.19
C LEU A 136 -7.76 -2.77 6.15
N VAL A 137 -7.33 -3.87 5.56
CA VAL A 137 -8.08 -4.62 4.57
C VAL A 137 -8.34 -6.02 5.10
N LEU A 138 -9.58 -6.29 5.49
CA LEU A 138 -10.04 -7.56 6.03
C LEU A 138 -10.45 -8.46 4.88
N ASN A 139 -9.62 -9.45 4.57
CA ASN A 139 -9.80 -10.34 3.41
C ASN A 139 -10.43 -11.68 3.79
N LYS A 140 -10.93 -12.39 2.79
CA LYS A 140 -11.61 -13.68 2.87
C LYS A 140 -12.94 -13.61 3.62
N VAL A 141 -13.62 -12.47 3.52
CA VAL A 141 -14.94 -12.31 4.17
C VAL A 141 -16.00 -13.25 3.59
N ASP A 142 -15.81 -13.73 2.37
CA ASP A 142 -16.63 -14.76 1.71
C ASP A 142 -16.63 -16.11 2.45
N MET A 143 -15.59 -16.39 3.22
CA MET A 143 -15.48 -17.61 4.02
C MET A 143 -16.16 -17.52 5.39
N ILE A 144 -16.65 -16.34 5.77
CA ILE A 144 -17.34 -16.12 7.05
C ILE A 144 -18.85 -16.15 6.80
N PRO A 145 -19.63 -16.94 7.57
CA PRO A 145 -21.09 -16.88 7.50
C PRO A 145 -21.60 -15.46 7.66
N GLU A 146 -22.60 -15.07 6.85
CA GLU A 146 -23.07 -13.68 6.78
C GLU A 146 -23.57 -13.17 8.16
N GLU A 147 -24.22 -14.03 8.93
CA GLU A 147 -24.72 -13.72 10.28
C GLU A 147 -23.59 -13.43 11.27
N GLU A 148 -22.41 -13.99 11.06
CA GLU A 148 -21.26 -13.82 11.97
C GLU A 148 -20.30 -12.71 11.52
N ARG A 149 -20.32 -12.33 10.23
CA ARG A 149 -19.36 -11.45 9.60
C ARG A 149 -19.23 -10.13 10.36
N ALA A 150 -20.33 -9.43 10.55
CA ALA A 150 -20.35 -8.13 11.22
C ALA A 150 -19.81 -8.18 12.66
N LYS A 151 -20.10 -9.28 13.37
CA LYS A 151 -19.61 -9.48 14.74
C LYS A 151 -18.10 -9.75 14.74
N ARG A 152 -17.62 -10.68 13.91
CA ARG A 152 -16.19 -11.03 13.83
C ARG A 152 -15.32 -9.81 13.45
N ILE A 153 -15.77 -9.02 12.49
CA ILE A 153 -15.09 -7.79 12.07
C ILE A 153 -15.02 -6.79 13.22
N LYS A 154 -16.14 -6.53 13.88
CA LYS A 154 -16.20 -5.60 15.02
C LYS A 154 -15.30 -6.05 16.18
N ASP A 155 -15.33 -7.34 16.51
CA ASP A 155 -14.52 -7.91 17.56
C ASP A 155 -13.03 -7.81 17.23
N PHE A 156 -12.64 -8.10 15.97
CA PHE A 156 -11.27 -7.93 15.48
C PHE A 156 -10.81 -6.48 15.58
N ILE A 157 -11.56 -5.51 15.03
CA ILE A 157 -11.20 -4.09 15.05
C ILE A 157 -11.00 -3.60 16.49
N LYS A 158 -11.89 -4.02 17.41
CA LYS A 158 -11.80 -3.67 18.84
C LYS A 158 -10.55 -4.26 19.49
N ALA A 159 -10.26 -5.55 19.26
CA ALA A 159 -9.12 -6.25 19.84
C ALA A 159 -7.78 -5.76 19.25
N TYR A 160 -7.78 -5.41 17.97
CA TYR A 160 -6.63 -4.83 17.30
C TYR A 160 -6.38 -3.39 17.72
N GLY A 161 -7.44 -2.66 18.12
CA GLY A 161 -7.39 -1.25 18.53
C GLY A 161 -7.29 -0.28 17.35
N TRP A 162 -7.82 -0.67 16.19
CA TRP A 162 -7.73 0.11 14.97
C TRP A 162 -8.71 1.29 14.95
N LYS A 163 -8.23 2.46 14.46
CA LYS A 163 -9.02 3.69 14.36
C LYS A 163 -9.04 4.30 12.96
N GLY A 164 -8.23 3.75 12.04
CA GLY A 164 -8.15 4.21 10.65
C GLY A 164 -9.21 3.59 9.74
N PRO A 165 -9.11 3.82 8.43
CA PRO A 165 -9.99 3.22 7.43
C PRO A 165 -9.93 1.69 7.46
N VAL A 166 -11.09 1.06 7.26
CA VAL A 166 -11.26 -0.40 7.20
C VAL A 166 -12.06 -0.76 5.96
N PHE A 167 -11.59 -1.77 5.25
CA PHE A 167 -12.26 -2.32 4.07
C PHE A 167 -12.44 -3.82 4.23
N GLU A 168 -13.63 -4.30 3.93
CA GLU A 168 -13.99 -5.71 3.90
C GLU A 168 -13.94 -6.18 2.46
N VAL A 169 -13.15 -7.21 2.18
CA VAL A 169 -12.97 -7.70 0.82
C VAL A 169 -12.93 -9.22 0.75
N SER A 170 -13.29 -9.75 -0.39
CA SER A 170 -12.87 -11.06 -0.83
C SER A 170 -12.07 -10.90 -2.10
N ALA A 171 -10.79 -11.10 -2.01
CA ALA A 171 -9.91 -11.10 -3.18
C ALA A 171 -10.25 -12.25 -4.16
N LEU A 172 -10.89 -13.32 -3.68
CA LEU A 172 -11.28 -14.46 -4.49
C LEU A 172 -12.54 -14.17 -5.34
N THR A 173 -13.56 -13.58 -4.71
CA THR A 173 -14.85 -13.30 -5.39
C THR A 173 -14.91 -11.91 -6.01
N GLY A 174 -14.01 -11.00 -5.61
CA GLY A 174 -14.03 -9.60 -6.00
C GLY A 174 -14.91 -8.69 -5.14
N GLU A 175 -15.62 -9.27 -4.14
CA GLU A 175 -16.47 -8.52 -3.21
C GLU A 175 -15.64 -7.43 -2.50
N GLY A 176 -16.13 -6.19 -2.46
CA GLY A 176 -15.48 -5.07 -1.81
C GLY A 176 -14.23 -4.50 -2.52
N CYS A 177 -13.64 -5.24 -3.48
CA CYS A 177 -12.41 -4.81 -4.16
C CYS A 177 -12.58 -3.52 -4.95
N GLN A 178 -13.71 -3.33 -5.60
CA GLN A 178 -13.97 -2.10 -6.37
C GLN A 178 -14.08 -0.88 -5.47
N GLN A 179 -14.78 -1.00 -4.34
CA GLN A 179 -14.91 0.07 -3.35
C GLN A 179 -13.55 0.45 -2.76
N LEU A 180 -12.70 -0.54 -2.46
CA LEU A 180 -11.32 -0.31 -2.04
C LEU A 180 -10.54 0.47 -3.09
N CYS A 181 -10.58 0.07 -4.36
CA CYS A 181 -9.87 0.75 -5.44
C CYS A 181 -10.32 2.20 -5.62
N TYR A 182 -11.63 2.48 -5.55
CA TYR A 182 -12.14 3.84 -5.63
C TYR A 182 -11.70 4.72 -4.46
N ALA A 183 -11.72 4.16 -3.24
CA ALA A 183 -11.27 4.88 -2.05
C ALA A 183 -9.77 5.22 -2.14
N ILE A 184 -8.95 4.26 -2.57
CA ILE A 184 -7.52 4.46 -2.81
C ILE A 184 -7.28 5.57 -3.82
N GLN A 185 -7.94 5.50 -4.98
CA GLN A 185 -7.76 6.51 -6.03
C GLN A 185 -8.10 7.91 -5.53
N LYS A 186 -9.20 8.03 -4.77
CA LYS A 186 -9.61 9.30 -4.17
C LYS A 186 -8.57 9.85 -3.20
N ASP A 187 -7.97 9.01 -2.36
CA ASP A 187 -6.91 9.41 -1.42
C ASP A 187 -5.63 9.85 -2.15
N LEU A 188 -5.25 9.12 -3.20
CA LEU A 188 -4.09 9.47 -4.02
C LEU A 188 -4.30 10.78 -4.78
N ASP A 189 -5.49 11.00 -5.33
CA ASP A 189 -5.81 12.25 -6.03
C ASP A 189 -5.77 13.45 -5.06
N ALA A 190 -6.33 13.31 -3.86
CA ALA A 190 -6.28 14.36 -2.84
C ALA A 190 -4.84 14.72 -2.46
N LYS A 191 -3.98 13.71 -2.25
CA LYS A 191 -2.57 13.92 -1.94
C LYS A 191 -1.75 14.52 -3.09
N ARG A 192 -2.14 14.24 -4.34
CA ARG A 192 -1.54 14.90 -5.52
C ARG A 192 -1.90 16.38 -5.55
N GLN A 193 -3.19 16.68 -5.37
CA GLN A 193 -3.66 18.07 -5.33
C GLN A 193 -2.97 18.89 -4.23
N GLU A 194 -2.89 18.35 -3.02
CA GLU A 194 -2.20 19.01 -1.91
C GLU A 194 -0.73 19.31 -2.21
N ARG A 195 -0.03 18.41 -2.92
CA ARG A 195 1.37 18.66 -3.35
C ARG A 195 1.47 19.73 -4.41
N ASP A 196 0.60 19.68 -5.41
CA ASP A 196 0.58 20.66 -6.49
C ASP A 196 0.28 22.07 -5.94
N ASP A 197 -0.70 22.20 -5.04
CA ASP A 197 -1.04 23.46 -4.37
C ASP A 197 0.13 23.98 -3.51
N GLN A 198 0.89 23.08 -2.87
CA GLN A 198 2.03 23.44 -2.05
C GLN A 198 3.24 23.88 -2.89
N GLU A 199 3.48 23.20 -4.02
CA GLU A 199 4.54 23.58 -4.96
C GLU A 199 4.25 24.95 -5.61
N GLU A 200 2.99 25.25 -5.96
CA GLU A 200 2.56 26.56 -6.47
C GLU A 200 2.78 27.66 -5.40
N HIS A 201 2.37 27.39 -4.16
CA HIS A 201 2.57 28.34 -3.05
C HIS A 201 4.05 28.64 -2.79
N ASP A 202 4.90 27.59 -2.75
CA ASP A 202 6.34 27.74 -2.54
C ASP A 202 7.04 28.45 -3.72
N ALA A 203 6.51 28.31 -4.93
CA ALA A 203 7.01 29.04 -6.10
C ALA A 203 6.67 30.52 -6.00
N ASP A 204 5.45 30.85 -5.58
CA ASP A 204 4.97 32.24 -5.45
C ASP A 204 5.73 32.99 -4.33
N VAL A 205 5.97 32.33 -3.20
CA VAL A 205 6.78 32.87 -2.08
C VAL A 205 8.23 33.16 -2.53
N ARG A 206 8.84 32.32 -3.36
CA ARG A 206 10.19 32.55 -3.90
C ARG A 206 10.25 33.72 -4.87
N PHE A 207 9.18 33.96 -5.60
CA PHE A 207 9.11 35.05 -6.59
C PHE A 207 8.89 36.40 -5.93
N HIS A 208 8.16 36.49 -4.81
CA HIS A 208 7.84 37.73 -4.09
C HIS A 208 8.80 38.03 -2.94
N GLY A 209 9.65 37.08 -2.52
CA GLY A 209 10.64 37.28 -1.46
C GLY A 209 11.97 37.87 -1.92
N GLY A 210 12.14 38.20 -3.20
CA GLY A 210 13.37 38.71 -3.80
C GLY A 210 13.49 40.24 -3.88
N ASP A 211 12.41 41.00 -3.68
CA ASP A 211 12.38 42.44 -3.95
C ASP A 211 12.67 43.34 -2.75
N ASP A 212 12.85 42.79 -1.55
CA ASP A 212 13.09 43.59 -0.35
C ASP A 212 14.58 43.70 0.10
N ALA A 213 15.55 43.29 -0.74
CA ALA A 213 16.97 43.28 -0.36
C ALA A 213 17.88 44.34 -1.02
N GLU A 214 17.33 45.30 -1.78
CA GLU A 214 18.14 46.38 -2.41
C GLU A 214 17.65 47.78 -2.09
N GLU A 215 17.46 48.14 -0.82
CA GLU A 215 17.38 49.53 -0.41
C GLU A 215 17.91 49.78 1.00
N ILE A 216 19.21 49.54 1.27
CA ILE A 216 19.93 50.25 2.35
C ILE A 216 21.41 50.30 1.95
N ASN A 217 21.79 51.34 1.18
CA ASN A 217 23.12 51.90 1.20
C ASN A 217 23.08 53.26 0.47
N ASP A 218 22.86 54.31 1.25
CA ASP A 218 23.48 55.62 1.05
C ASP A 218 23.68 56.29 2.43
#